data_417d8f96f0261c804cdd1f254558684f
#
_entry.id   417d8f96f0261c804cdd1f254558684f
#
_cell.length_a   1.000
_cell.length_b   1.000
_cell.length_c   1.000
_cell.angle_alpha   90.00
_cell.angle_beta   90.00
_cell.angle_gamma   90.00
#
_symmetry.space_group_name_H-M   'P 1'
#
loop_
_entity.id
_entity.type
_entity.pdbx_description
1 polymer ?
#
loop_
_entity_poly.entity_id
_entity_poly.type
_entity_poly.pdbx_seq_one_letter_code
_entity_poly.pdbx_strand_id
1 'polypeptide(L)'
;MKLIKRMLSEDVDTTRKASFMPLPLLRYAQETGLEFGFGGLYSTYLDRKDTLNRSSNFSTVLSFSTKKQYNVSLKGDVWTKHNAFHLISELRFRSMPFDFFGIGNQTHEADKDRLVQRQIRAFFDVEKNILPFAYTGVSLGFENFNFTDKEPGGIYTTDPAVLGKNGGSVIYLGVSQTYDTRNSNNYPTKGFFGRVSYQYAPNIFGGNDFTGSQIKVVIRNFWPISKKFVLGVNGIYHTVQSSNTPFYLLPQLGNDEMMRGYYSGRYRDENLLAAQTELRYRFSNRFGLVAFGGGGRVFANGDFSLKQFKPSFGGGIRYFYDPAKGLSVRADYAVGEKRPNEARQSGFYLSLAEAF
;
A
#
# COMPACT_ATOMS: atom_id res chain seq x y z
N MET A 1 -8.47 -20.88 27.16
CA MET A 1 -9.67 -21.53 26.57
C MET A 1 -10.78 -20.53 26.16
N LYS A 2 -11.21 -19.56 27.00
CA LYS A 2 -12.27 -18.58 26.66
C LYS A 2 -11.92 -17.71 25.42
N LEU A 3 -10.66 -17.27 25.26
CA LEU A 3 -10.24 -16.45 24.13
C LEU A 3 -10.32 -17.24 22.80
N ILE A 4 -9.81 -18.45 22.77
CA ILE A 4 -9.83 -19.32 21.57
C ILE A 4 -11.28 -19.66 21.18
N LYS A 5 -12.15 -19.98 22.16
CA LYS A 5 -13.57 -20.20 21.88
C LYS A 5 -14.23 -18.96 21.27
N ARG A 6 -13.92 -17.75 21.76
CA ARG A 6 -14.43 -16.50 21.22
C ARG A 6 -13.90 -16.22 19.79
N MET A 7 -12.63 -16.55 19.52
CA MET A 7 -12.03 -16.40 18.18
C MET A 7 -12.63 -17.35 17.15
N LEU A 8 -13.08 -18.52 17.55
CA LEU A 8 -13.67 -19.54 16.67
C LEU A 8 -15.20 -19.52 16.65
N SER A 9 -15.85 -18.75 17.53
CA SER A 9 -17.32 -18.67 17.57
C SER A 9 -17.84 -17.94 16.32
N GLU A 10 -18.92 -18.44 15.75
CA GLU A 10 -19.63 -17.80 14.62
C GLU A 10 -20.45 -16.56 15.06
N ASP A 11 -20.44 -16.23 16.36
CA ASP A 11 -21.15 -15.07 16.89
C ASP A 11 -20.56 -13.77 16.35
N VAL A 12 -21.43 -12.87 15.94
CA VAL A 12 -21.08 -11.55 15.42
C VAL A 12 -21.46 -10.49 16.46
N ASP A 13 -20.46 -9.83 17.03
CA ASP A 13 -20.69 -8.69 17.95
C ASP A 13 -21.06 -7.43 17.15
N THR A 14 -22.35 -7.10 17.15
CA THR A 14 -22.89 -5.91 16.46
C THR A 14 -22.86 -4.66 17.30
N THR A 15 -22.27 -4.68 18.49
CA THR A 15 -22.27 -3.53 19.44
C THR A 15 -21.38 -2.36 19.00
N ARG A 16 -20.68 -2.48 17.89
CA ARG A 16 -19.77 -1.45 17.33
C ARG A 16 -18.68 -1.01 18.32
N LYS A 17 -18.29 -1.87 19.27
CA LYS A 17 -17.17 -1.64 20.18
C LYS A 17 -15.85 -1.60 19.40
N ALA A 18 -14.85 -0.94 20.00
CA ALA A 18 -13.51 -0.96 19.46
C ALA A 18 -12.94 -2.38 19.38
N SER A 19 -12.14 -2.63 18.35
CA SER A 19 -11.43 -3.89 18.13
C SER A 19 -9.93 -3.62 18.00
N PHE A 20 -9.12 -4.50 18.57
CA PHE A 20 -7.68 -4.46 18.44
C PHE A 20 -7.15 -5.85 18.07
N MET A 21 -6.33 -5.91 17.03
CA MET A 21 -5.62 -7.12 16.61
C MET A 21 -4.12 -6.88 16.63
N PRO A 22 -3.41 -7.47 17.59
CA PRO A 22 -1.95 -7.53 17.55
C PRO A 22 -1.49 -8.66 16.63
N LEU A 23 -0.41 -8.41 15.89
CA LEU A 23 0.26 -9.40 15.05
C LEU A 23 1.77 -9.38 15.36
N PRO A 24 2.30 -10.42 16.01
CA PRO A 24 3.73 -10.51 16.23
C PRO A 24 4.46 -10.65 14.90
N LEU A 25 5.61 -10.00 14.78
CA LEU A 25 6.51 -10.09 13.66
C LEU A 25 7.77 -10.80 14.10
N LEU A 26 8.09 -11.91 13.43
CA LEU A 26 9.35 -12.62 13.58
C LEU A 26 9.78 -13.10 12.20
N ARG A 27 10.93 -12.63 11.75
CA ARG A 27 11.46 -12.93 10.41
C ARG A 27 12.97 -13.05 10.49
N TYR A 28 13.52 -13.92 9.69
CA TYR A 28 14.96 -14.00 9.47
C TYR A 28 15.25 -13.82 7.97
N ALA A 29 16.20 -12.95 7.68
CA ALA A 29 16.78 -12.81 6.34
C ALA A 29 18.28 -12.54 6.49
N GLN A 30 19.07 -12.95 5.51
CA GLN A 30 20.51 -12.75 5.56
C GLN A 30 20.88 -11.26 5.69
N GLU A 31 20.09 -10.39 5.08
CA GLU A 31 20.28 -8.94 5.03
C GLU A 31 19.93 -8.25 6.35
N THR A 32 18.89 -8.73 7.02
CA THR A 32 18.40 -8.15 8.28
C THR A 32 18.89 -8.88 9.51
N GLY A 33 19.34 -10.14 9.36
CA GLY A 33 19.46 -11.04 10.48
C GLY A 33 18.08 -11.40 11.04
N LEU A 34 17.98 -11.60 12.34
CA LEU A 34 16.69 -11.78 13.01
C LEU A 34 15.99 -10.42 13.13
N GLU A 35 14.81 -10.31 12.54
CA GLU A 35 13.90 -9.17 12.69
C GLU A 35 12.74 -9.60 13.58
N PHE A 36 12.45 -8.81 14.60
CA PHE A 36 11.37 -9.03 15.53
C PHE A 36 10.60 -7.74 15.75
N GLY A 37 9.33 -7.87 16.07
CA GLY A 37 8.50 -6.70 16.20
C GLY A 37 7.03 -7.02 16.39
N PHE A 38 6.23 -6.03 16.05
CA PHE A 38 4.80 -6.05 16.29
C PHE A 38 4.09 -5.24 15.19
N GLY A 39 3.03 -5.82 14.66
CA GLY A 39 2.00 -5.14 13.88
C GLY A 39 0.71 -5.03 14.68
N GLY A 40 -0.07 -4.00 14.45
CA GLY A 40 -1.35 -3.86 15.12
C GLY A 40 -2.36 -3.06 14.31
N LEU A 41 -3.64 -3.44 14.43
CA LEU A 41 -4.77 -2.70 13.86
C LEU A 41 -5.80 -2.45 14.96
N TYR A 42 -6.01 -1.18 15.29
CA TYR A 42 -7.07 -0.72 16.17
C TYR A 42 -8.18 -0.09 15.33
N SER A 43 -9.40 -0.59 15.48
CA SER A 43 -10.58 -0.09 14.75
C SER A 43 -11.68 0.32 15.71
N THR A 44 -12.26 1.49 15.49
CA THR A 44 -13.34 2.03 16.31
C THR A 44 -14.31 2.86 15.47
N TYR A 45 -15.47 3.17 16.02
CA TYR A 45 -16.42 4.14 15.47
C TYR A 45 -16.43 5.38 16.37
N LEU A 46 -16.24 6.57 15.78
CA LEU A 46 -16.33 7.83 16.53
C LEU A 46 -17.78 8.19 16.90
N ASP A 47 -18.74 7.70 16.11
CA ASP A 47 -20.15 7.68 16.47
C ASP A 47 -20.71 6.25 16.37
N ARG A 48 -20.89 5.61 17.52
CA ARG A 48 -21.42 4.24 17.59
C ARG A 48 -22.94 4.16 17.37
N LYS A 49 -23.64 5.28 17.57
CA LYS A 49 -25.10 5.37 17.42
C LYS A 49 -25.49 5.53 15.94
N ASP A 50 -24.68 6.25 15.19
CA ASP A 50 -24.88 6.42 13.75
C ASP A 50 -24.41 5.17 13.00
N THR A 51 -25.36 4.38 12.52
CA THR A 51 -25.07 3.13 11.78
C THR A 51 -24.40 3.36 10.43
N LEU A 52 -24.47 4.56 9.86
CA LEU A 52 -23.83 4.96 8.62
C LEU A 52 -22.41 5.46 8.84
N ASN A 53 -22.02 5.78 10.09
CA ASN A 53 -20.66 6.21 10.38
C ASN A 53 -19.66 5.08 10.09
N ARG A 54 -18.65 5.39 9.29
CA ARG A 54 -17.57 4.46 8.93
C ARG A 54 -16.66 4.21 10.12
N SER A 55 -16.00 3.05 10.13
CA SER A 55 -14.99 2.74 11.15
C SER A 55 -13.71 3.52 10.91
N SER A 56 -13.15 4.06 11.97
CA SER A 56 -11.81 4.65 11.98
C SER A 56 -10.79 3.58 12.32
N ASN A 57 -9.67 3.56 11.60
CA ASN A 57 -8.64 2.55 11.72
C ASN A 57 -7.29 3.19 12.01
N PHE A 58 -6.56 2.63 12.97
CA PHE A 58 -5.20 3.01 13.30
C PHE A 58 -4.33 1.76 13.17
N SER A 59 -3.37 1.79 12.26
CA SER A 59 -2.43 0.69 12.09
C SER A 59 -1.03 1.10 12.49
N THR A 60 -0.31 0.18 13.11
CA THR A 60 1.07 0.36 13.51
C THR A 60 1.92 -0.83 13.08
N VAL A 61 3.15 -0.56 12.71
CA VAL A 61 4.20 -1.57 12.53
C VAL A 61 5.44 -1.07 13.25
N LEU A 62 5.95 -1.87 14.17
CA LEU A 62 7.18 -1.62 14.89
C LEU A 62 8.07 -2.84 14.72
N SER A 63 9.23 -2.71 14.08
CA SER A 63 10.19 -3.81 13.99
C SER A 63 11.63 -3.34 14.13
N PHE A 64 12.45 -4.23 14.65
CA PHE A 64 13.88 -4.05 14.84
C PHE A 64 14.62 -5.31 14.41
N SER A 65 15.85 -5.15 13.97
CA SER A 65 16.68 -6.29 13.55
C SER A 65 18.00 -6.35 14.32
N THR A 66 18.58 -7.55 14.37
CA THR A 66 19.90 -7.75 14.98
C THR A 66 21.04 -7.02 14.25
N LYS A 67 20.79 -6.55 13.02
CA LYS A 67 21.72 -5.70 12.25
C LYS A 67 21.41 -4.19 12.38
N LYS A 68 20.77 -3.77 13.49
CA LYS A 68 20.49 -2.37 13.84
C LYS A 68 19.57 -1.66 12.84
N GLN A 69 18.70 -2.40 12.17
CA GLN A 69 17.68 -1.84 11.28
C GLN A 69 16.37 -1.68 12.04
N TYR A 70 15.55 -0.75 11.62
CA TYR A 70 14.26 -0.48 12.27
C TYR A 70 13.22 -0.03 11.24
N ASN A 71 11.96 -0.33 11.56
CA ASN A 71 10.82 0.18 10.83
C ASN A 71 9.70 0.54 11.83
N VAL A 72 9.38 1.81 11.88
CA VAL A 72 8.28 2.36 12.67
C VAL A 72 7.31 3.01 11.70
N SER A 73 6.08 2.52 11.63
CA SER A 73 5.03 3.05 10.78
C SER A 73 3.73 3.16 11.56
N LEU A 74 3.16 4.35 11.59
CA LEU A 74 1.86 4.66 12.18
C LEU A 74 0.98 5.24 11.09
N LYS A 75 -0.21 4.66 10.89
CA LYS A 75 -1.19 5.15 9.92
C LYS A 75 -2.54 5.36 10.59
N GLY A 76 -3.22 6.40 10.21
CA GLY A 76 -4.59 6.71 10.61
C GLY A 76 -5.50 6.87 9.38
N ASP A 77 -6.67 6.26 9.46
CA ASP A 77 -7.80 6.43 8.54
C ASP A 77 -9.02 6.73 9.43
N VAL A 78 -9.33 8.01 9.61
CA VAL A 78 -10.26 8.46 10.64
C VAL A 78 -11.49 9.09 10.01
N TRP A 79 -12.66 8.54 10.33
CA TRP A 79 -13.97 9.03 9.93
C TRP A 79 -14.66 9.69 11.10
N THR A 80 -14.88 11.01 11.00
CA THR A 80 -15.56 11.76 12.05
C THR A 80 -17.06 11.45 12.09
N LYS A 81 -17.76 11.99 13.08
CA LYS A 81 -19.21 11.82 13.22
C LYS A 81 -19.91 12.21 11.91
N HIS A 82 -20.94 11.44 11.54
CA HIS A 82 -21.72 11.61 10.29
C HIS A 82 -20.86 11.55 9.01
N ASN A 83 -19.64 10.98 9.09
CA ASN A 83 -18.66 11.00 8.02
C ASN A 83 -18.37 12.41 7.45
N ALA A 84 -18.47 13.45 8.30
CA ALA A 84 -18.30 14.84 7.88
C ALA A 84 -16.88 15.13 7.38
N PHE A 85 -15.88 14.50 8.02
CA PHE A 85 -14.48 14.54 7.60
C PHE A 85 -13.90 13.14 7.54
N HIS A 86 -13.00 12.97 6.59
CA HIS A 86 -12.13 11.82 6.46
C HIS A 86 -10.66 12.29 6.59
N LEU A 87 -9.94 11.78 7.57
CA LEU A 87 -8.58 12.17 7.88
C LEU A 87 -7.66 10.99 7.60
N ILE A 88 -6.68 11.18 6.73
CA ILE A 88 -5.67 10.18 6.40
C ILE A 88 -4.32 10.68 6.91
N SER A 89 -3.59 9.85 7.65
CA SER A 89 -2.27 10.20 8.17
C SER A 89 -1.30 9.04 8.08
N GLU A 90 -0.02 9.37 7.89
CA GLU A 90 1.07 8.41 7.95
C GLU A 90 2.31 9.05 8.55
N LEU A 91 2.86 8.42 9.60
CA LEU A 91 4.19 8.71 10.12
C LEU A 91 5.05 7.47 9.93
N ARG A 92 6.23 7.63 9.33
CA ARG A 92 7.17 6.54 9.09
C ARG A 92 8.59 6.96 9.38
N PHE A 93 9.27 6.11 10.14
CA PHE A 93 10.70 6.19 10.41
C PHE A 93 11.28 4.81 10.12
N ARG A 94 12.15 4.70 9.13
CA ARG A 94 12.75 3.40 8.83
C ARG A 94 14.21 3.51 8.42
N SER A 95 14.96 2.45 8.72
CA SER A 95 16.28 2.19 8.18
C SER A 95 16.32 0.71 7.80
N MET A 96 16.12 0.40 6.52
CA MET A 96 15.96 -0.97 6.03
C MET A 96 16.74 -1.20 4.74
N PRO A 97 17.31 -2.39 4.54
CA PRO A 97 17.88 -2.75 3.26
C PRO A 97 16.78 -3.02 2.23
N PHE A 98 17.08 -2.73 0.99
CA PHE A 98 16.25 -3.12 -0.15
C PHE A 98 17.12 -3.37 -1.39
N ASP A 99 16.60 -4.15 -2.33
CA ASP A 99 17.23 -4.42 -3.60
C ASP A 99 16.77 -3.38 -4.62
N PHE A 100 17.72 -2.72 -5.26
CA PHE A 100 17.51 -1.79 -6.36
C PHE A 100 17.88 -2.48 -7.68
N PHE A 101 16.97 -2.46 -8.65
CA PHE A 101 17.13 -3.18 -9.92
C PHE A 101 17.28 -2.26 -11.13
N GLY A 102 17.47 -0.95 -10.90
CA GLY A 102 17.47 0.06 -11.95
C GLY A 102 16.09 0.67 -12.20
N ILE A 103 15.98 1.45 -13.28
CA ILE A 103 14.78 2.18 -13.69
C ILE A 103 14.21 1.54 -14.95
N GLY A 104 12.88 1.50 -15.06
CA GLY A 104 12.15 0.96 -16.20
C GLY A 104 11.45 -0.36 -15.96
N ASN A 105 10.73 -0.80 -16.99
CA ASN A 105 9.87 -2.00 -16.97
C ASN A 105 10.61 -3.29 -17.37
N GLN A 106 11.88 -3.21 -17.77
CA GLN A 106 12.65 -4.34 -18.33
C GLN A 106 13.98 -4.61 -17.59
N THR A 107 14.11 -4.13 -16.35
CA THR A 107 15.31 -4.35 -15.52
C THR A 107 15.55 -5.84 -15.23
N HIS A 108 16.82 -6.26 -15.06
CA HIS A 108 17.20 -7.64 -14.81
C HIS A 108 17.49 -7.93 -13.35
N GLU A 109 17.26 -9.19 -12.93
CA GLU A 109 17.58 -9.64 -11.57
C GLU A 109 19.09 -9.62 -11.29
N ALA A 110 19.89 -9.88 -12.32
CA ALA A 110 21.35 -9.90 -12.22
C ALA A 110 21.97 -8.53 -11.95
N ASP A 111 21.25 -7.43 -12.28
CA ASP A 111 21.76 -6.05 -12.15
C ASP A 111 21.44 -5.42 -10.78
N LYS A 112 20.87 -6.21 -9.85
CA LYS A 112 20.46 -5.66 -8.56
C LYS A 112 21.62 -5.22 -7.68
N ASP A 113 21.47 -4.05 -7.07
CA ASP A 113 22.34 -3.55 -6.01
C ASP A 113 21.65 -3.57 -4.67
N ARG A 114 22.40 -3.82 -3.58
CA ARG A 114 21.90 -3.77 -2.22
C ARG A 114 22.12 -2.38 -1.61
N LEU A 115 21.01 -1.69 -1.32
CA LEU A 115 21.02 -0.38 -0.68
C LEU A 115 20.40 -0.44 0.72
N VAL A 116 20.83 0.45 1.62
CA VAL A 116 20.10 0.74 2.86
C VAL A 116 19.43 2.09 2.71
N GLN A 117 18.13 2.11 2.83
CA GLN A 117 17.30 3.32 2.82
C GLN A 117 17.01 3.75 4.25
N ARG A 118 17.33 4.99 4.59
CA ARG A 118 16.76 5.71 5.73
C ARG A 118 15.67 6.64 5.21
N GLN A 119 14.49 6.58 5.84
CA GLN A 119 13.35 7.41 5.45
C GLN A 119 12.64 7.95 6.68
N ILE A 120 12.37 9.25 6.63
CA ILE A 120 11.37 9.90 7.48
C ILE A 120 10.23 10.32 6.58
N ARG A 121 9.01 10.01 6.96
CA ARG A 121 7.81 10.45 6.24
C ARG A 121 6.77 10.93 7.24
N ALA A 122 6.18 12.08 6.97
CA ALA A 122 4.97 12.58 7.62
C ALA A 122 3.99 13.00 6.52
N PHE A 123 2.78 12.47 6.57
CA PHE A 123 1.73 12.77 5.59
C PHE A 123 0.40 12.94 6.28
N PHE A 124 -0.32 13.99 5.92
CA PHE A 124 -1.67 14.29 6.41
C PHE A 124 -2.53 14.73 5.24
N ASP A 125 -3.74 14.19 5.19
CA ASP A 125 -4.78 14.57 4.24
C ASP A 125 -6.09 14.73 5.00
N VAL A 126 -6.77 15.84 4.78
CA VAL A 126 -8.06 16.19 5.41
C VAL A 126 -9.07 16.41 4.32
N GLU A 127 -10.01 15.48 4.19
CA GLU A 127 -11.11 15.51 3.23
C GLU A 127 -12.41 15.88 3.93
N LYS A 128 -13.12 16.89 3.43
CA LYS A 128 -14.46 17.31 3.91
C LYS A 128 -15.54 16.76 2.98
N ASN A 129 -16.59 16.21 3.57
CA ASN A 129 -17.80 15.86 2.81
C ASN A 129 -18.47 17.14 2.28
N ILE A 130 -18.59 17.26 0.98
CA ILE A 130 -19.19 18.44 0.30
C ILE A 130 -20.53 18.13 -0.36
N LEU A 131 -20.73 16.88 -0.77
CA LEU A 131 -21.96 16.35 -1.34
C LEU A 131 -22.11 14.88 -0.91
N PRO A 132 -23.28 14.26 -1.00
CA PRO A 132 -23.45 12.86 -0.68
C PRO A 132 -22.39 11.98 -1.35
N PHE A 133 -21.59 11.26 -0.53
CA PHE A 133 -20.49 10.40 -0.96
C PHE A 133 -19.26 11.09 -1.58
N ALA A 134 -19.26 12.43 -1.72
CA ALA A 134 -18.18 13.18 -2.33
C ALA A 134 -17.39 14.00 -1.28
N TYR A 135 -16.07 13.88 -1.34
CA TYR A 135 -15.14 14.52 -0.41
C TYR A 135 -14.09 15.30 -1.19
N THR A 136 -13.83 16.53 -0.76
CA THR A 136 -12.71 17.34 -1.26
C THR A 136 -11.72 17.56 -0.15
N GLY A 137 -10.46 17.37 -0.43
CA GLY A 137 -9.40 17.40 0.57
C GLY A 137 -8.20 18.25 0.20
N VAL A 138 -7.43 18.55 1.24
CA VAL A 138 -6.11 19.17 1.15
C VAL A 138 -5.10 18.30 1.89
N SER A 139 -3.88 18.21 1.36
CA SER A 139 -2.84 17.39 1.96
C SER A 139 -1.54 18.14 2.12
N LEU A 140 -0.79 17.73 3.14
CA LEU A 140 0.58 18.14 3.43
C LEU A 140 1.42 16.88 3.62
N GLY A 141 2.55 16.82 2.93
CA GLY A 141 3.51 15.73 3.06
C GLY A 141 4.92 16.25 3.24
N PHE A 142 5.69 15.55 4.04
CA PHE A 142 7.13 15.71 4.16
C PHE A 142 7.80 14.35 4.06
N GLU A 143 8.84 14.26 3.24
CA GLU A 143 9.71 13.08 3.18
C GLU A 143 11.17 13.50 3.17
N ASN A 144 11.98 12.73 3.87
CA ASN A 144 13.44 12.82 3.80
C ASN A 144 14.01 11.43 3.56
N PHE A 145 14.92 11.34 2.63
CA PHE A 145 15.59 10.10 2.24
C PHE A 145 17.09 10.23 2.34
N ASN A 146 17.74 9.15 2.76
CA ASN A 146 19.19 8.98 2.71
C ASN A 146 19.49 7.53 2.34
N PHE A 147 20.48 7.33 1.47
CA PHE A 147 20.86 6.01 0.97
C PHE A 147 22.30 5.69 1.29
N THR A 148 22.57 4.42 1.58
CA THR A 148 23.91 3.87 1.71
C THR A 148 24.03 2.70 0.74
N ASP A 149 24.93 2.83 -0.21
CA ASP A 149 25.28 1.77 -1.13
C ASP A 149 26.10 0.70 -0.40
N LYS A 150 25.73 -0.57 -0.58
CA LYS A 150 26.41 -1.73 0.02
C LYS A 150 27.28 -2.49 -0.99
N GLU A 151 27.11 -2.18 -2.27
CA GLU A 151 27.76 -2.85 -3.39
C GLU A 151 28.26 -1.80 -4.40
N PRO A 152 29.25 -0.94 -4.03
CA PRO A 152 29.72 0.14 -4.91
C PRO A 152 30.23 -0.38 -6.25
N GLY A 153 29.88 0.35 -7.33
CA GLY A 153 30.27 0.00 -8.71
C GLY A 153 29.19 -0.74 -9.49
N GLY A 154 28.05 -1.03 -8.88
CA GLY A 154 26.89 -1.61 -9.55
C GLY A 154 26.04 -0.56 -10.27
N ILE A 155 24.82 -0.96 -10.67
CA ILE A 155 23.90 -0.13 -11.48
C ILE A 155 23.48 1.15 -10.75
N TYR A 156 23.40 1.13 -9.43
CA TYR A 156 23.06 2.31 -8.64
C TYR A 156 24.06 3.46 -8.83
N THR A 157 25.35 3.14 -8.85
CA THR A 157 26.42 4.13 -9.02
C THR A 157 26.72 4.46 -10.47
N THR A 158 26.65 3.48 -11.38
CA THR A 158 27.11 3.59 -12.78
C THR A 158 26.03 4.09 -13.73
N ASP A 159 24.75 3.82 -13.48
CA ASP A 159 23.68 4.26 -14.37
C ASP A 159 23.41 5.77 -14.21
N PRO A 160 23.57 6.58 -15.28
CA PRO A 160 23.29 8.01 -15.26
C PRO A 160 21.78 8.34 -15.10
N ALA A 161 20.88 7.41 -15.41
CA ALA A 161 19.44 7.60 -15.24
C ALA A 161 19.02 7.59 -13.75
N VAL A 162 19.87 7.09 -12.85
CA VAL A 162 19.61 7.07 -11.41
C VAL A 162 19.93 8.44 -10.81
N LEU A 163 18.91 9.29 -10.72
CA LEU A 163 19.01 10.61 -10.11
C LEU A 163 18.78 10.55 -8.59
N GLY A 164 19.32 11.53 -7.85
CA GLY A 164 19.09 11.67 -6.41
C GLY A 164 19.78 10.60 -5.55
N LYS A 165 20.93 10.05 -5.98
CA LYS A 165 21.68 8.99 -5.28
C LYS A 165 21.99 9.30 -3.82
N ASN A 166 22.21 10.57 -3.47
CA ASN A 166 22.50 10.99 -2.09
C ASN A 166 21.26 11.14 -1.21
N GLY A 167 20.06 10.92 -1.77
CA GLY A 167 18.81 11.23 -1.09
C GLY A 167 18.43 12.69 -1.22
N GLY A 168 17.55 13.18 -0.35
CA GLY A 168 17.05 14.55 -0.34
C GLY A 168 15.78 14.68 0.49
N SER A 169 15.29 15.90 0.56
CA SER A 169 14.04 16.24 1.26
C SER A 169 12.99 16.76 0.27
N VAL A 170 11.73 16.48 0.54
CA VAL A 170 10.61 16.97 -0.26
C VAL A 170 9.44 17.33 0.63
N ILE A 171 8.79 18.46 0.35
CA ILE A 171 7.49 18.84 0.90
C ILE A 171 6.47 18.75 -0.23
N TYR A 172 5.30 18.20 0.07
CA TYR A 172 4.17 18.13 -0.85
C TYR A 172 3.01 18.95 -0.31
N LEU A 173 2.45 19.79 -1.16
CA LEU A 173 1.17 20.45 -0.97
C LEU A 173 0.20 19.82 -1.98
N GLY A 174 -0.98 19.39 -1.53
CA GLY A 174 -1.87 18.69 -2.43
C GLY A 174 -3.34 18.96 -2.21
N VAL A 175 -4.10 18.53 -3.21
CA VAL A 175 -5.56 18.51 -3.19
C VAL A 175 -6.05 17.11 -3.60
N SER A 176 -7.22 16.73 -3.11
CA SER A 176 -7.83 15.45 -3.45
C SER A 176 -9.32 15.58 -3.67
N GLN A 177 -9.85 14.72 -4.52
CA GLN A 177 -11.28 14.53 -4.72
C GLN A 177 -11.58 13.04 -4.60
N THR A 178 -12.50 12.69 -3.70
CA THR A 178 -12.91 11.31 -3.43
C THR A 178 -14.41 11.16 -3.61
N TYR A 179 -14.83 10.08 -4.26
CA TYR A 179 -16.22 9.64 -4.33
C TYR A 179 -16.30 8.21 -3.83
N ASP A 180 -17.05 7.96 -2.73
CA ASP A 180 -17.05 6.68 -2.04
C ASP A 180 -18.44 6.21 -1.62
N THR A 181 -19.03 5.33 -2.43
CA THR A 181 -20.34 4.70 -2.18
C THR A 181 -20.22 3.28 -1.61
N ARG A 182 -19.02 2.84 -1.24
CA ARG A 182 -18.82 1.50 -0.65
C ARG A 182 -19.65 1.35 0.62
N ASN A 183 -20.20 0.16 0.81
CA ASN A 183 -20.96 -0.15 2.03
C ASN A 183 -20.07 -0.38 3.28
N SER A 184 -18.78 -0.59 3.09
CA SER A 184 -17.77 -0.77 4.15
C SER A 184 -16.42 -0.27 3.65
N ASN A 185 -15.62 0.31 4.53
CA ASN A 185 -14.22 0.66 4.23
C ASN A 185 -13.24 -0.50 4.50
N ASN A 186 -13.62 -1.50 5.31
CA ASN A 186 -12.74 -2.63 5.66
C ASN A 186 -12.96 -3.86 4.76
N TYR A 187 -14.21 -4.22 4.50
CA TYR A 187 -14.57 -5.34 3.63
C TYR A 187 -15.75 -4.95 2.74
N PRO A 188 -15.49 -4.15 1.70
CA PRO A 188 -16.55 -3.73 0.80
C PRO A 188 -17.09 -4.92 -0.01
N THR A 189 -18.41 -5.05 -0.06
CA THR A 189 -19.11 -6.07 -0.85
C THR A 189 -19.91 -5.47 -2.00
N LYS A 190 -20.14 -4.14 -1.96
CA LYS A 190 -20.83 -3.39 -3.02
C LYS A 190 -20.40 -1.93 -2.99
N GLY A 191 -20.51 -1.28 -4.15
CA GLY A 191 -20.28 0.15 -4.30
C GLY A 191 -18.95 0.48 -4.96
N PHE A 192 -18.76 1.76 -5.19
CA PHE A 192 -17.66 2.33 -5.93
C PHE A 192 -16.81 3.23 -5.02
N PHE A 193 -15.52 3.26 -5.26
CA PHE A 193 -14.56 4.20 -4.71
C PHE A 193 -13.71 4.74 -5.84
N GLY A 194 -13.67 6.07 -5.98
CA GLY A 194 -12.77 6.77 -6.89
C GLY A 194 -12.08 7.89 -6.15
N ARG A 195 -10.76 7.98 -6.28
CA ARG A 195 -9.98 9.08 -5.72
C ARG A 195 -8.95 9.56 -6.72
N VAL A 196 -8.92 10.88 -6.90
CA VAL A 196 -7.85 11.59 -7.63
C VAL A 196 -7.15 12.49 -6.61
N SER A 197 -5.83 12.43 -6.58
CA SER A 197 -5.00 13.34 -5.78
C SER A 197 -3.93 13.96 -6.66
N TYR A 198 -3.73 15.25 -6.51
CA TYR A 198 -2.64 16.03 -7.09
C TYR A 198 -1.80 16.56 -5.96
N GLN A 199 -0.49 16.42 -6.05
CA GLN A 199 0.48 16.94 -5.10
C GLN A 199 1.58 17.68 -5.85
N TYR A 200 1.90 18.88 -5.40
CA TYR A 200 2.99 19.70 -5.91
C TYR A 200 4.11 19.79 -4.87
N ALA A 201 5.33 19.61 -5.30
CA ALA A 201 6.53 19.78 -4.50
C ALA A 201 7.25 21.05 -4.93
N PRO A 202 7.11 22.17 -4.20
CA PRO A 202 7.87 23.38 -4.46
C PRO A 202 9.35 23.21 -4.06
N ASN A 203 10.23 23.96 -4.70
CA ASN A 203 11.65 24.01 -4.33
C ASN A 203 11.84 24.86 -3.05
N ILE A 204 11.62 24.24 -1.89
CA ILE A 204 11.75 24.92 -0.59
C ILE A 204 13.15 24.75 -0.01
N PHE A 205 13.79 23.60 -0.23
CA PHE A 205 15.09 23.27 0.33
C PHE A 205 16.25 23.79 -0.53
N GLY A 206 15.97 24.20 -1.78
CA GLY A 206 16.98 24.71 -2.71
C GLY A 206 17.86 23.62 -3.35
N GLY A 207 18.83 24.04 -4.12
CA GLY A 207 19.78 23.14 -4.78
C GLY A 207 19.12 22.20 -5.80
N ASN A 208 19.51 20.92 -5.76
CA ASN A 208 19.01 19.87 -6.64
C ASN A 208 17.85 19.06 -6.01
N ASP A 209 17.20 19.59 -4.99
CA ASP A 209 16.06 18.92 -4.39
C ASP A 209 14.89 18.84 -5.38
N PHE A 210 14.07 17.80 -5.21
CA PHE A 210 12.97 17.53 -6.12
C PHE A 210 11.96 18.69 -6.16
N THR A 211 11.71 19.17 -7.38
CA THR A 211 10.62 20.08 -7.72
C THR A 211 9.78 19.45 -8.80
N GLY A 212 8.48 19.35 -8.58
CA GLY A 212 7.60 18.70 -9.54
C GLY A 212 6.22 18.44 -9.00
N SER A 213 5.47 17.61 -9.69
CA SER A 213 4.13 17.23 -9.27
C SER A 213 3.91 15.74 -9.43
N GLN A 214 2.92 15.22 -8.70
CA GLN A 214 2.45 13.86 -8.88
C GLN A 214 0.92 13.82 -8.89
N ILE A 215 0.39 12.94 -9.72
CA ILE A 215 -1.03 12.63 -9.80
C ILE A 215 -1.21 11.16 -9.50
N LYS A 216 -2.15 10.85 -8.61
CA LYS A 216 -2.54 9.47 -8.34
C LYS A 216 -4.04 9.31 -8.47
N VAL A 217 -4.45 8.36 -9.29
CA VAL A 217 -5.84 7.97 -9.49
C VAL A 217 -6.01 6.55 -8.97
N VAL A 218 -7.01 6.33 -8.11
CA VAL A 218 -7.39 5.00 -7.62
C VAL A 218 -8.87 4.79 -7.88
N ILE A 219 -9.21 3.68 -8.50
CA ILE A 219 -10.59 3.30 -8.80
C ILE A 219 -10.83 1.90 -8.28
N ARG A 220 -11.90 1.71 -7.49
CA ARG A 220 -12.32 0.41 -6.97
C ARG A 220 -13.81 0.23 -7.19
N ASN A 221 -14.22 -0.96 -7.56
CA ASN A 221 -15.65 -1.27 -7.64
C ASN A 221 -15.91 -2.69 -7.13
N PHE A 222 -17.07 -2.88 -6.50
CA PHE A 222 -17.44 -4.13 -5.85
C PHE A 222 -18.86 -4.51 -6.24
N TRP A 223 -19.01 -5.76 -6.69
CA TRP A 223 -20.31 -6.34 -7.07
C TRP A 223 -20.57 -7.60 -6.26
N PRO A 224 -21.68 -7.66 -5.50
CA PRO A 224 -22.13 -8.89 -4.86
C PRO A 224 -22.68 -9.82 -5.94
N ILE A 225 -21.96 -10.91 -6.26
CA ILE A 225 -22.44 -11.96 -7.16
C ILE A 225 -23.49 -12.81 -6.43
N SER A 226 -23.26 -13.06 -5.14
CA SER A 226 -24.21 -13.73 -4.25
C SER A 226 -23.98 -13.31 -2.80
N LYS A 227 -24.74 -13.88 -1.85
CA LYS A 227 -24.53 -13.64 -0.41
C LYS A 227 -23.11 -14.00 0.08
N LYS A 228 -22.42 -14.91 -0.62
CA LYS A 228 -21.08 -15.41 -0.25
C LYS A 228 -19.98 -14.99 -1.20
N PHE A 229 -20.31 -14.54 -2.40
CA PHE A 229 -19.34 -14.18 -3.44
C PHE A 229 -19.39 -12.71 -3.78
N VAL A 230 -18.23 -12.07 -3.80
CA VAL A 230 -18.04 -10.68 -4.19
C VAL A 230 -16.94 -10.61 -5.25
N LEU A 231 -17.20 -9.89 -6.33
CA LEU A 231 -16.19 -9.49 -7.30
C LEU A 231 -15.71 -8.09 -6.98
N GLY A 232 -14.43 -7.92 -6.74
CA GLY A 232 -13.78 -6.63 -6.56
C GLY A 232 -12.81 -6.34 -7.69
N VAL A 233 -12.78 -5.08 -8.17
CA VAL A 233 -11.78 -4.60 -9.13
C VAL A 233 -11.10 -3.38 -8.53
N ASN A 234 -9.77 -3.29 -8.71
CA ASN A 234 -8.95 -2.17 -8.27
C ASN A 234 -8.02 -1.75 -9.41
N GLY A 235 -8.02 -0.47 -9.76
CA GLY A 235 -7.14 0.15 -10.73
C GLY A 235 -6.36 1.30 -10.12
N ILE A 236 -5.13 1.47 -10.54
CA ILE A 236 -4.27 2.58 -10.14
C ILE A 236 -3.54 3.15 -11.35
N TYR A 237 -3.53 4.48 -11.43
CA TYR A 237 -2.58 5.24 -12.24
C TYR A 237 -1.84 6.20 -11.33
N HIS A 238 -0.52 6.21 -11.41
CA HIS A 238 0.33 7.11 -10.63
C HIS A 238 1.41 7.65 -11.56
N THR A 239 1.53 8.97 -11.65
CA THR A 239 2.53 9.65 -12.48
C THR A 239 3.27 10.71 -11.67
N VAL A 240 4.54 10.89 -11.98
CA VAL A 240 5.39 11.96 -11.48
C VAL A 240 5.87 12.79 -12.66
N GLN A 241 5.72 14.10 -12.55
CA GLN A 241 6.07 15.08 -13.59
C GLN A 241 7.15 16.02 -13.07
N SER A 242 8.38 15.84 -13.56
CA SER A 242 9.55 16.67 -13.27
C SER A 242 10.62 16.42 -14.32
N SER A 243 11.52 17.35 -14.50
CA SER A 243 12.74 17.16 -15.31
C SER A 243 13.81 16.32 -14.60
N ASN A 244 13.76 16.24 -13.27
CA ASN A 244 14.81 15.62 -12.44
C ASN A 244 14.21 14.76 -11.32
N THR A 245 13.38 13.78 -11.67
CA THR A 245 12.76 12.91 -10.64
C THR A 245 13.77 11.99 -9.99
N PRO A 246 14.04 12.10 -8.68
CA PRO A 246 14.89 11.17 -7.96
C PRO A 246 14.31 9.74 -8.02
N PHE A 247 15.18 8.72 -8.14
CA PHE A 247 14.80 7.33 -8.30
C PHE A 247 13.84 6.82 -7.19
N TYR A 248 13.94 7.37 -5.99
CA TYR A 248 13.15 6.97 -4.84
C TYR A 248 11.73 7.57 -4.80
N LEU A 249 11.45 8.56 -5.66
CA LEU A 249 10.11 9.15 -5.83
C LEU A 249 9.35 8.55 -7.02
N LEU A 250 10.03 7.76 -7.86
CA LEU A 250 9.40 7.10 -9.00
C LEU A 250 8.33 6.10 -8.54
N PRO A 251 7.15 6.08 -9.16
CA PRO A 251 6.14 5.04 -8.99
C PRO A 251 6.71 3.63 -9.11
N GLN A 252 6.31 2.75 -8.18
CA GLN A 252 6.85 1.39 -8.07
C GLN A 252 5.75 0.35 -8.28
N LEU A 253 6.03 -0.67 -9.09
CA LEU A 253 5.17 -1.82 -9.29
C LEU A 253 5.44 -2.87 -8.23
N GLY A 254 4.37 -3.43 -7.67
CA GLY A 254 4.41 -4.53 -6.71
C GLY A 254 4.39 -4.07 -5.25
N ASN A 255 3.39 -4.53 -4.54
CA ASN A 255 3.29 -4.47 -3.08
C ASN A 255 2.24 -5.51 -2.62
N ASP A 256 1.89 -5.50 -1.34
CA ASP A 256 0.91 -6.44 -0.78
C ASP A 256 -0.57 -6.06 -1.07
N GLU A 257 -0.83 -4.91 -1.67
CA GLU A 257 -2.19 -4.45 -2.06
C GLU A 257 -2.43 -4.58 -3.57
N MET A 258 -1.40 -4.29 -4.39
CA MET A 258 -1.50 -4.24 -5.85
C MET A 258 -0.31 -4.95 -6.49
N MET A 259 -0.55 -5.78 -7.51
CA MET A 259 0.49 -6.52 -8.21
C MET A 259 1.31 -7.40 -7.26
N ARG A 260 0.64 -8.15 -6.39
CA ARG A 260 1.26 -9.14 -5.50
C ARG A 260 2.04 -10.17 -6.31
N GLY A 261 3.14 -10.68 -5.78
CA GLY A 261 4.07 -11.59 -6.47
C GLY A 261 5.34 -10.90 -6.97
N TYR A 262 5.35 -9.57 -7.02
CA TYR A 262 6.56 -8.80 -7.34
C TYR A 262 7.18 -8.22 -6.07
N TYR A 263 8.51 -8.21 -6.04
CA TYR A 263 9.24 -7.44 -5.03
C TYR A 263 8.91 -5.95 -5.17
N SER A 264 8.64 -5.27 -4.07
CA SER A 264 8.29 -3.83 -4.09
C SER A 264 9.45 -3.01 -4.65
N GLY A 265 9.21 -2.31 -5.78
CA GLY A 265 10.24 -1.56 -6.47
C GLY A 265 11.12 -2.39 -7.41
N ARG A 266 10.74 -3.66 -7.73
CA ARG A 266 11.38 -4.45 -8.80
C ARG A 266 11.38 -3.68 -10.12
N TYR A 267 10.29 -2.99 -10.39
CA TYR A 267 10.11 -2.10 -11.53
C TYR A 267 9.67 -0.74 -11.04
N ARG A 268 10.31 0.31 -11.52
CA ARG A 268 9.99 1.71 -11.20
C ARG A 268 10.23 2.61 -12.38
N ASP A 269 9.37 3.58 -12.62
CA ASP A 269 9.50 4.55 -13.67
C ASP A 269 8.59 5.76 -13.36
N GLU A 270 8.58 6.79 -14.20
CA GLU A 270 7.79 8.01 -14.01
C GLU A 270 6.28 7.77 -13.94
N ASN A 271 5.80 6.68 -14.55
CA ASN A 271 4.39 6.30 -14.55
C ASN A 271 4.20 4.84 -14.11
N LEU A 272 3.12 4.58 -13.38
CA LEU A 272 2.60 3.25 -13.05
C LEU A 272 1.15 3.16 -13.46
N LEU A 273 0.81 2.16 -14.25
CA LEU A 273 -0.57 1.75 -14.53
C LEU A 273 -0.73 0.29 -14.15
N ALA A 274 -1.69 -0.02 -13.28
CA ALA A 274 -1.97 -1.38 -12.87
C ALA A 274 -3.47 -1.57 -12.57
N ALA A 275 -3.95 -2.78 -12.81
CA ALA A 275 -5.30 -3.19 -12.44
C ALA A 275 -5.29 -4.64 -11.96
N GLN A 276 -6.14 -4.95 -11.00
CA GLN A 276 -6.35 -6.31 -10.53
C GLN A 276 -7.80 -6.55 -10.15
N THR A 277 -8.20 -7.81 -10.24
CA THR A 277 -9.54 -8.31 -9.89
C THR A 277 -9.40 -9.32 -8.77
N GLU A 278 -10.33 -9.33 -7.82
CA GLU A 278 -10.44 -10.34 -6.77
C GLU A 278 -11.83 -10.97 -6.77
N LEU A 279 -11.88 -12.28 -6.80
CA LEU A 279 -13.08 -13.07 -6.46
C LEU A 279 -12.96 -13.49 -4.99
N ARG A 280 -13.82 -12.93 -4.15
CA ARG A 280 -13.85 -13.17 -2.71
C ARG A 280 -14.98 -14.14 -2.38
N TYR A 281 -14.66 -15.21 -1.68
CA TYR A 281 -15.61 -16.21 -1.20
C TYR A 281 -15.59 -16.25 0.32
N ARG A 282 -16.65 -15.76 0.97
CA ARG A 282 -16.81 -15.81 2.42
C ARG A 282 -17.77 -16.94 2.77
N PHE A 283 -17.23 -18.11 3.16
CA PHE A 283 -18.03 -19.31 3.41
C PHE A 283 -18.55 -19.39 4.85
N SER A 284 -17.94 -18.66 5.80
CA SER A 284 -18.44 -18.51 7.17
C SER A 284 -18.27 -17.07 7.65
N ASN A 285 -18.77 -16.76 8.86
CA ASN A 285 -18.55 -15.45 9.46
C ASN A 285 -17.06 -15.16 9.70
N ARG A 286 -16.25 -16.22 9.93
CA ARG A 286 -14.83 -16.12 10.29
C ARG A 286 -13.87 -16.37 9.15
N PHE A 287 -14.28 -17.12 8.13
CA PHE A 287 -13.34 -17.59 7.12
C PHE A 287 -13.79 -17.28 5.69
N GLY A 288 -12.82 -16.99 4.87
CA GLY A 288 -12.99 -16.77 3.45
C GLY A 288 -11.75 -17.17 2.65
N LEU A 289 -11.95 -17.27 1.34
CA LEU A 289 -10.93 -17.49 0.34
C LEU A 289 -10.97 -16.38 -0.68
N VAL A 290 -9.83 -16.08 -1.27
CA VAL A 290 -9.71 -15.10 -2.36
C VAL A 290 -8.88 -15.71 -3.48
N ALA A 291 -9.35 -15.55 -4.72
CA ALA A 291 -8.54 -15.71 -5.92
C ALA A 291 -8.39 -14.34 -6.60
N PHE A 292 -7.23 -14.04 -7.11
CA PHE A 292 -7.00 -12.74 -7.75
C PHE A 292 -6.09 -12.86 -8.96
N GLY A 293 -6.25 -11.89 -9.87
CA GLY A 293 -5.41 -11.74 -11.05
C GLY A 293 -5.42 -10.31 -11.56
N GLY A 294 -4.36 -9.93 -12.24
CA GLY A 294 -4.22 -8.58 -12.77
C GLY A 294 -2.97 -8.39 -13.62
N GLY A 295 -2.75 -7.16 -14.01
CA GLY A 295 -1.58 -6.76 -14.76
C GLY A 295 -1.21 -5.30 -14.52
N GLY A 296 0.07 -4.99 -14.68
CA GLY A 296 0.57 -3.64 -14.54
C GLY A 296 1.88 -3.42 -15.26
N ARG A 297 2.22 -2.17 -15.48
CA ARG A 297 3.53 -1.77 -16.00
C ARG A 297 3.94 -0.40 -15.44
N VAL A 298 5.22 -0.17 -15.45
CA VAL A 298 5.81 1.17 -15.32
C VAL A 298 6.33 1.63 -16.68
N PHE A 299 6.41 2.95 -16.90
CA PHE A 299 6.89 3.50 -18.17
C PHE A 299 7.31 4.97 -18.03
N ALA A 300 8.25 5.41 -18.86
CA ALA A 300 8.68 6.81 -18.92
C ALA A 300 7.58 7.71 -19.49
N ASN A 301 7.66 9.01 -19.24
CA ASN A 301 6.76 10.00 -19.83
C ASN A 301 6.84 9.93 -21.37
N GLY A 302 5.67 9.85 -22.01
CA GLY A 302 5.54 9.71 -23.46
C GLY A 302 5.65 8.28 -24.01
N ASP A 303 6.04 7.27 -23.22
CA ASP A 303 6.19 5.86 -23.65
C ASP A 303 5.00 4.99 -23.24
N PHE A 304 3.79 5.49 -23.41
CA PHE A 304 2.60 4.67 -23.13
C PHE A 304 2.41 3.57 -24.20
N SER A 305 2.29 2.33 -23.75
CA SER A 305 1.95 1.19 -24.59
C SER A 305 1.18 0.15 -23.79
N LEU A 306 0.19 -0.47 -24.39
CA LEU A 306 -0.51 -1.62 -23.81
C LEU A 306 0.31 -2.93 -23.88
N LYS A 307 1.45 -2.92 -24.55
CA LYS A 307 2.37 -4.04 -24.59
C LYS A 307 3.18 -4.13 -23.30
N GLN A 308 3.71 -5.30 -22.98
CA GLN A 308 4.62 -5.52 -21.84
C GLN A 308 3.99 -5.33 -20.45
N PHE A 309 2.68 -5.50 -20.35
CA PHE A 309 2.05 -5.62 -19.03
C PHE A 309 2.56 -6.88 -18.32
N LYS A 310 2.91 -6.72 -17.07
CA LYS A 310 3.39 -7.80 -16.22
C LYS A 310 2.20 -8.45 -15.53
N PRO A 311 2.02 -9.78 -15.64
CA PRO A 311 0.91 -10.48 -15.00
C PRO A 311 1.15 -10.67 -13.51
N SER A 312 0.08 -10.65 -12.71
CA SER A 312 0.07 -11.05 -11.31
C SER A 312 -1.17 -11.88 -11.04
N PHE A 313 -1.03 -13.05 -10.42
CA PHE A 313 -2.16 -13.87 -10.02
C PHE A 313 -1.82 -14.70 -8.79
N GLY A 314 -2.85 -15.09 -8.06
CA GLY A 314 -2.67 -15.84 -6.83
C GLY A 314 -3.97 -16.08 -6.10
N GLY A 315 -3.83 -16.49 -4.84
CA GLY A 315 -4.93 -16.74 -3.96
C GLY A 315 -4.53 -16.62 -2.50
N GLY A 316 -5.51 -16.64 -1.63
CA GLY A 316 -5.24 -16.52 -0.21
C GLY A 316 -6.42 -16.86 0.67
N ILE A 317 -6.15 -16.92 1.95
CA ILE A 317 -7.13 -17.17 3.00
C ILE A 317 -7.38 -15.91 3.80
N ARG A 318 -8.59 -15.85 4.38
CA ARG A 318 -9.03 -14.76 5.26
C ARG A 318 -9.52 -15.33 6.57
N TYR A 319 -9.06 -14.74 7.67
CA TYR A 319 -9.62 -14.96 8.99
C TYR A 319 -10.17 -13.65 9.53
N PHE A 320 -11.50 -13.54 9.65
CA PHE A 320 -12.19 -12.36 10.16
C PHE A 320 -12.20 -12.38 11.69
N TYR A 321 -11.31 -11.65 12.33
CA TYR A 321 -11.28 -11.55 13.79
C TYR A 321 -12.40 -10.64 14.34
N ASP A 322 -12.87 -9.67 13.55
CA ASP A 322 -14.09 -8.90 13.81
C ASP A 322 -14.99 -8.95 12.57
N PRO A 323 -15.88 -9.97 12.50
CA PRO A 323 -16.75 -10.16 11.34
C PRO A 323 -17.73 -9.03 11.08
N ALA A 324 -18.17 -8.30 12.14
CA ALA A 324 -19.11 -7.19 12.02
C ALA A 324 -18.49 -5.99 11.31
N LYS A 325 -17.20 -5.70 11.58
CA LYS A 325 -16.47 -4.64 10.92
C LYS A 325 -15.79 -5.08 9.61
N GLY A 326 -15.77 -6.40 9.33
CA GLY A 326 -15.06 -6.97 8.20
C GLY A 326 -13.53 -6.90 8.36
N LEU A 327 -13.02 -6.88 9.59
CA LEU A 327 -11.60 -6.84 9.86
C LEU A 327 -11.00 -8.24 9.80
N SER A 328 -9.99 -8.41 8.95
CA SER A 328 -9.38 -9.71 8.67
C SER A 328 -7.86 -9.72 8.85
N VAL A 329 -7.34 -10.91 9.12
CA VAL A 329 -5.96 -11.29 8.83
C VAL A 329 -5.97 -12.03 7.52
N ARG A 330 -5.14 -11.64 6.58
CA ARG A 330 -5.00 -12.30 5.28
C ARG A 330 -3.64 -12.95 5.13
N ALA A 331 -3.63 -14.10 4.49
CA ALA A 331 -2.43 -14.78 4.04
C ALA A 331 -2.60 -15.07 2.55
N ASP A 332 -1.77 -14.44 1.71
CA ASP A 332 -1.81 -14.53 0.25
C ASP A 332 -0.51 -15.11 -0.28
N TYR A 333 -0.62 -15.95 -1.32
CA TYR A 333 0.48 -16.33 -2.17
C TYR A 333 0.20 -15.87 -3.59
N ALA A 334 1.20 -15.25 -4.21
CA ALA A 334 1.08 -14.70 -5.55
C ALA A 334 2.30 -15.00 -6.39
N VAL A 335 2.08 -15.08 -7.70
CA VAL A 335 3.12 -15.24 -8.70
C VAL A 335 3.00 -14.17 -9.76
N GLY A 336 4.15 -13.72 -10.25
CA GLY A 336 4.30 -12.79 -11.34
C GLY A 336 4.87 -13.46 -12.60
N GLU A 337 5.54 -12.66 -13.42
CA GLU A 337 6.19 -13.14 -14.64
C GLU A 337 7.34 -14.10 -14.35
N LYS A 338 7.67 -14.88 -15.36
CA LYS A 338 8.93 -15.63 -15.46
C LYS A 338 9.69 -15.12 -16.69
N ARG A 339 10.84 -14.53 -16.47
CA ARG A 339 11.72 -14.10 -17.55
C ARG A 339 12.73 -15.21 -17.91
N PRO A 340 13.27 -15.20 -19.14
CA PRO A 340 14.36 -16.09 -19.50
C PRO A 340 15.54 -15.92 -18.53
N ASN A 341 16.10 -17.04 -18.07
CA ASN A 341 17.23 -17.11 -17.13
C ASN A 341 16.99 -16.45 -15.74
N GLU A 342 15.77 -16.10 -15.40
CA GLU A 342 15.39 -15.60 -14.07
C GLU A 342 14.40 -16.56 -13.39
N ALA A 343 14.38 -16.57 -12.06
CA ALA A 343 13.35 -17.26 -11.30
C ALA A 343 11.97 -16.59 -11.53
N ARG A 344 10.88 -17.36 -11.42
CA ARG A 344 9.54 -16.77 -11.43
C ARG A 344 9.40 -15.82 -10.24
N GLN A 345 8.91 -14.62 -10.51
CA GLN A 345 8.55 -13.70 -9.45
C GLN A 345 7.42 -14.31 -8.59
N SER A 346 7.58 -14.32 -7.28
CA SER A 346 6.57 -14.82 -6.35
C SER A 346 6.71 -14.16 -4.98
N GLY A 347 5.62 -14.16 -4.20
CA GLY A 347 5.64 -13.61 -2.84
C GLY A 347 4.57 -14.20 -1.97
N PHE A 348 4.88 -14.34 -0.69
CA PHE A 348 3.95 -14.65 0.38
C PHE A 348 3.72 -13.39 1.23
N TYR A 349 2.45 -13.11 1.53
CA TYR A 349 2.04 -11.90 2.25
C TYR A 349 1.16 -12.28 3.43
N LEU A 350 1.53 -11.82 4.61
CA LEU A 350 0.71 -11.86 5.82
C LEU A 350 0.41 -10.43 6.23
N SER A 351 -0.86 -10.04 6.21
CA SER A 351 -1.25 -8.65 6.45
C SER A 351 -2.55 -8.55 7.24
N LEU A 352 -2.75 -7.39 7.89
CA LEU A 352 -4.00 -7.01 8.50
C LEU A 352 -4.85 -6.22 7.49
N ALA A 353 -6.16 -6.43 7.48
CA ALA A 353 -7.15 -5.91 6.55
C ALA A 353 -7.07 -6.50 5.12
N GLU A 354 -8.03 -6.14 4.27
CA GLU A 354 -8.05 -6.54 2.86
C GLU A 354 -7.04 -5.77 2.02
N ALA A 355 -6.74 -6.26 0.81
CA ALA A 355 -5.82 -5.60 -0.10
C ALA A 355 -6.41 -4.28 -0.66
N PHE A 356 -7.77 -4.23 -0.84
CA PHE A 356 -8.47 -3.01 -1.29
C PHE A 356 -9.98 -3.06 -0.99
#